data_d9a6185b03fc753540546f237e614be7
#
_entry.id   d9a6185b03fc753540546f237e614be7
#
_cell.length_a   1.000
_cell.length_b   1.000
_cell.length_c   1.000
_cell.angle_alpha   90.00
_cell.angle_beta   90.00
_cell.angle_gamma   90.00
#
_symmetry.space_group_name_H-M   'P 1'
#
loop_
_entity.id
_entity.type
_entity.pdbx_description
1 polymer ?
#
loop_
_entity_poly.entity_id
_entity_poly.type
_entity_poly.pdbx_seq_one_letter_code
_entity_poly.pdbx_strand_id
1 'polypeptide(L)'
;LVGWNYRGHDGRWPQIFPVEPELGGEEGLRSLIETAKKLDYSIVCHTNSTDTYSVADCWDPEDVVHLRDGSLSVNDCGWSGGRMYHLCAEPALRQAQELLPQVAKLGFTGLHYIDVISTIPPRACYSDKHPMTARQTAETWREIMRLSRSLFGGFSSEGGYDFAVPELDFGLYVSFGLKPCPLADECVPLWQLVYHGYVLSNPYTTTVNPSASDLLKVVEYGGRPTFYYDSRFVTQDETHKNWMGEEDFHCATEADR
;
A
#
# COMPACT_ATOMS: atom_id res chain seq x y z
N LEU A 1 -8.39 5.58 1.22
CA LEU A 1 -9.41 5.14 0.26
C LEU A 1 -8.78 4.20 -0.76
N VAL A 2 -9.32 2.99 -0.88
CA VAL A 2 -8.87 1.92 -1.78
C VAL A 2 -9.88 1.75 -2.90
N GLY A 3 -9.44 1.33 -4.10
CA GLY A 3 -10.32 1.01 -5.22
C GLY A 3 -10.90 2.21 -5.99
N TRP A 4 -10.41 3.39 -5.75
CA TRP A 4 -10.85 4.62 -6.44
C TRP A 4 -10.30 4.76 -7.87
N ASN A 5 -9.18 4.08 -8.13
CA ASN A 5 -8.46 4.07 -9.41
C ASN A 5 -9.15 3.16 -10.43
N TYR A 6 -8.74 3.27 -11.69
CA TYR A 6 -9.31 2.50 -12.79
C TYR A 6 -9.29 0.99 -12.53
N ARG A 7 -10.45 0.37 -12.63
CA ARG A 7 -10.69 -1.06 -12.37
C ARG A 7 -10.43 -1.51 -10.92
N GLY A 8 -10.36 -0.57 -9.99
CA GLY A 8 -10.34 -0.85 -8.57
C GLY A 8 -8.99 -1.27 -8.01
N HIS A 9 -9.00 -1.78 -6.78
CA HIS A 9 -7.82 -2.22 -6.05
C HIS A 9 -7.15 -3.40 -6.75
N ASP A 10 -5.82 -3.34 -6.88
CA ASP A 10 -4.98 -4.34 -7.54
C ASP A 10 -5.45 -4.77 -8.93
N GLY A 11 -6.21 -3.87 -9.58
CA GLY A 11 -6.79 -4.17 -10.87
C GLY A 11 -5.79 -4.03 -12.01
N ARG A 12 -5.15 -2.89 -12.13
CA ARG A 12 -4.37 -2.55 -13.31
C ARG A 12 -3.15 -1.67 -13.04
N TRP A 13 -2.49 -1.81 -11.87
CA TRP A 13 -1.28 -1.04 -11.63
C TRP A 13 -0.26 -1.21 -12.76
N PRO A 14 0.43 -0.15 -13.19
CA PRO A 14 0.40 1.22 -12.67
C PRO A 14 -0.66 2.14 -13.32
N GLN A 15 -1.64 1.61 -14.03
CA GLN A 15 -2.72 2.40 -14.63
C GLN A 15 -3.67 2.92 -13.55
N ILE A 16 -3.59 4.22 -13.25
CA ILE A 16 -4.42 4.86 -12.22
C ILE A 16 -5.69 5.45 -12.85
N PHE A 17 -5.57 6.10 -13.99
CA PHE A 17 -6.66 6.84 -14.63
C PHE A 17 -7.32 6.07 -15.79
N PRO A 18 -8.61 6.38 -16.07
CA PRO A 18 -9.45 7.34 -15.38
C PRO A 18 -9.80 6.89 -13.96
N VAL A 19 -10.24 7.83 -13.09
CA VAL A 19 -10.89 7.47 -11.82
C VAL A 19 -12.06 6.55 -12.11
N GLU A 20 -12.30 5.53 -11.27
CA GLU A 20 -13.27 4.46 -11.53
C GLU A 20 -14.67 5.02 -11.88
N PRO A 21 -15.12 4.86 -13.13
CA PRO A 21 -16.38 5.46 -13.59
C PRO A 21 -17.62 4.89 -12.88
N GLU A 22 -17.60 3.61 -12.51
CA GLU A 22 -18.73 2.96 -11.83
C GLU A 22 -18.96 3.50 -10.42
N LEU A 23 -17.91 4.11 -9.82
CA LEU A 23 -17.99 4.79 -8.52
C LEU A 23 -18.24 6.30 -8.63
N GLY A 24 -18.65 6.78 -9.80
CA GLY A 24 -18.94 8.20 -10.04
C GLY A 24 -17.80 9.00 -10.66
N GLY A 25 -16.69 8.35 -11.01
CA GLY A 25 -15.57 8.98 -11.68
C GLY A 25 -14.89 10.09 -10.86
N GLU A 26 -14.20 10.98 -11.54
CA GLU A 26 -13.47 12.09 -10.90
C GLU A 26 -14.40 13.05 -10.13
N GLU A 27 -15.58 13.34 -10.68
CA GLU A 27 -16.55 14.24 -10.04
C GLU A 27 -17.08 13.66 -8.73
N GLY A 28 -17.45 12.37 -8.73
CA GLY A 28 -17.90 11.66 -7.52
C GLY A 28 -16.82 11.60 -6.46
N LEU A 29 -15.57 11.31 -6.86
CA LEU A 29 -14.44 11.28 -5.94
C LEU A 29 -14.16 12.64 -5.31
N ARG A 30 -14.15 13.71 -6.09
CA ARG A 30 -13.98 15.08 -5.59
C ARG A 30 -15.09 15.48 -4.62
N SER A 31 -16.33 15.14 -4.94
CA SER A 31 -17.48 15.37 -4.05
C SER A 31 -17.33 14.62 -2.72
N LEU A 32 -16.88 13.37 -2.74
CA LEU A 32 -16.58 12.60 -1.54
C LEU A 32 -15.50 13.28 -0.67
N ILE A 33 -14.37 13.66 -1.28
CA ILE A 33 -13.27 14.33 -0.59
C ILE A 33 -13.72 15.64 0.06
N GLU A 34 -14.46 16.47 -0.65
CA GLU A 34 -14.98 17.73 -0.13
C GLU A 34 -16.01 17.53 1.00
N THR A 35 -16.81 16.45 0.91
CA THR A 35 -17.77 16.11 1.98
C THR A 35 -17.03 15.64 3.23
N ALA A 36 -16.05 14.77 3.09
CA ALA A 36 -15.23 14.33 4.20
C ALA A 36 -14.53 15.50 4.89
N LYS A 37 -13.95 16.41 4.12
CA LYS A 37 -13.30 17.62 4.63
C LYS A 37 -14.23 18.52 5.42
N LYS A 38 -15.49 18.68 5.00
CA LYS A 38 -16.51 19.43 5.75
C LYS A 38 -16.87 18.78 7.08
N LEU A 39 -16.65 17.48 7.20
CA LEU A 39 -16.87 16.68 8.40
C LEU A 39 -15.59 16.48 9.22
N ASP A 40 -14.53 17.21 8.90
CA ASP A 40 -13.21 17.12 9.56
C ASP A 40 -12.50 15.76 9.40
N TYR A 41 -12.77 15.07 8.28
CA TYR A 41 -12.04 13.87 7.87
C TYR A 41 -11.05 14.15 6.76
N SER A 42 -9.91 13.48 6.81
CA SER A 42 -8.95 13.43 5.71
C SER A 42 -9.13 12.14 4.92
N ILE A 43 -9.19 12.25 3.60
CA ILE A 43 -9.18 11.09 2.71
C ILE A 43 -7.76 10.87 2.19
N VAL A 44 -7.18 9.73 2.56
CA VAL A 44 -5.87 9.27 2.10
C VAL A 44 -6.06 8.40 0.86
N CYS A 45 -5.33 8.68 -0.21
CA CYS A 45 -5.36 7.83 -1.40
C CYS A 45 -4.45 6.62 -1.25
N HIS A 46 -4.87 5.51 -1.83
CA HIS A 46 -4.08 4.30 -1.97
C HIS A 46 -3.57 4.19 -3.41
N THR A 47 -2.27 3.97 -3.58
CA THR A 47 -1.65 3.61 -4.87
C THR A 47 -0.65 2.47 -4.68
N ASN A 48 -0.04 2.02 -5.77
CA ASN A 48 1.05 1.05 -5.74
C ASN A 48 2.16 1.51 -6.70
N SER A 49 3.41 1.32 -6.32
CA SER A 49 4.60 1.68 -7.11
C SER A 49 5.62 0.54 -7.18
N THR A 50 5.21 -0.68 -6.85
CA THR A 50 6.08 -1.87 -6.82
C THR A 50 5.59 -2.99 -7.72
N ASP A 51 4.31 -2.90 -8.14
CA ASP A 51 3.63 -3.94 -8.87
C ASP A 51 3.20 -3.45 -10.24
N THR A 52 3.19 -4.35 -11.22
CA THR A 52 2.64 -4.10 -12.54
C THR A 52 1.88 -5.33 -13.04
N TYR A 53 0.70 -5.09 -13.60
CA TYR A 53 -0.19 -6.15 -14.07
C TYR A 53 -0.24 -6.21 -15.58
N SER A 54 -0.08 -7.41 -16.14
CA SER A 54 -0.08 -7.62 -17.60
C SER A 54 -1.40 -7.28 -18.29
N VAL A 55 -2.47 -7.06 -17.53
CA VAL A 55 -3.79 -6.62 -18.04
C VAL A 55 -3.93 -5.10 -18.13
N ALA A 56 -2.96 -4.33 -17.61
CA ALA A 56 -2.97 -2.88 -17.72
C ALA A 56 -2.67 -2.45 -19.18
N ASP A 57 -3.39 -1.43 -19.66
CA ASP A 57 -3.18 -0.94 -21.04
C ASP A 57 -1.78 -0.33 -21.24
N CYS A 58 -1.17 0.14 -20.15
CA CYS A 58 0.18 0.70 -20.11
C CYS A 58 1.25 -0.32 -19.70
N TRP A 59 0.93 -1.62 -19.65
CA TRP A 59 1.89 -2.64 -19.26
C TRP A 59 3.01 -2.78 -20.28
N ASP A 60 4.26 -2.71 -19.81
CA ASP A 60 5.45 -2.95 -20.60
C ASP A 60 6.34 -3.98 -19.91
N PRO A 61 6.65 -5.13 -20.53
CA PRO A 61 7.56 -6.11 -19.95
C PRO A 61 8.96 -5.55 -19.70
N GLU A 62 9.36 -4.49 -20.40
CA GLU A 62 10.64 -3.81 -20.18
C GLU A 62 10.69 -3.05 -18.86
N ASP A 63 9.56 -2.64 -18.31
CA ASP A 63 9.49 -1.98 -17.01
C ASP A 63 9.54 -2.97 -15.81
N VAL A 64 9.46 -4.28 -16.09
CA VAL A 64 9.50 -5.33 -15.07
C VAL A 64 10.93 -5.55 -14.57
N VAL A 65 11.07 -5.96 -13.30
CA VAL A 65 12.36 -6.43 -12.76
C VAL A 65 12.83 -7.66 -13.53
N HIS A 66 13.99 -7.58 -14.18
CA HIS A 66 14.65 -8.70 -14.82
C HIS A 66 15.51 -9.45 -13.80
N LEU A 67 15.36 -10.77 -13.76
CA LEU A 67 16.22 -11.66 -12.95
C LEU A 67 17.56 -11.90 -13.68
N ARG A 68 18.51 -12.48 -12.95
CA ARG A 68 19.87 -12.70 -13.48
C ARG A 68 19.93 -13.63 -14.70
N ASP A 69 18.94 -14.50 -14.86
CA ASP A 69 18.80 -15.41 -16.01
C ASP A 69 18.03 -14.80 -17.18
N GLY A 70 17.66 -13.51 -17.09
CA GLY A 70 16.90 -12.78 -18.09
C GLY A 70 15.39 -12.97 -18.00
N SER A 71 14.89 -13.81 -17.10
CA SER A 71 13.44 -13.97 -16.88
C SER A 71 12.86 -12.77 -16.13
N LEU A 72 11.54 -12.54 -16.32
CA LEU A 72 10.82 -11.49 -15.62
C LEU A 72 10.45 -11.94 -14.18
N SER A 73 10.58 -11.03 -13.23
CA SER A 73 10.22 -11.29 -11.85
C SER A 73 8.70 -11.27 -11.66
N VAL A 74 8.12 -12.44 -11.44
CA VAL A 74 6.69 -12.66 -11.23
C VAL A 74 6.39 -12.69 -9.74
N ASN A 75 5.24 -12.12 -9.36
CA ASN A 75 4.63 -12.38 -8.06
C ASN A 75 3.43 -13.31 -8.28
N ASP A 76 3.53 -14.53 -7.79
CA ASP A 76 2.47 -15.55 -7.93
C ASP A 76 1.33 -15.34 -6.91
N CYS A 77 0.91 -14.10 -6.72
CA CYS A 77 -0.26 -13.76 -5.92
C CYS A 77 -1.52 -13.82 -6.77
N GLY A 78 -2.60 -14.29 -6.19
CA GLY A 78 -3.92 -14.35 -6.84
C GLY A 78 -4.74 -13.09 -6.62
N TRP A 79 -4.18 -11.91 -6.91
CA TRP A 79 -4.88 -10.63 -6.80
C TRP A 79 -5.83 -10.37 -7.97
N SER A 80 -6.73 -9.41 -7.82
CA SER A 80 -7.79 -9.13 -8.78
C SER A 80 -7.32 -8.74 -10.19
N GLY A 81 -6.12 -8.21 -10.33
CA GLY A 81 -5.50 -7.85 -11.62
C GLY A 81 -4.94 -9.00 -12.44
N GLY A 82 -5.05 -10.23 -11.97
CA GLY A 82 -4.47 -11.39 -12.63
C GLY A 82 -2.98 -11.51 -12.36
N ARG A 83 -2.20 -11.83 -13.42
CA ARG A 83 -0.77 -12.06 -13.24
C ARG A 83 -0.02 -10.77 -12.96
N MET A 84 0.60 -10.71 -11.78
CA MET A 84 1.37 -9.59 -11.27
C MET A 84 2.87 -9.82 -11.46
N TYR A 85 3.57 -8.74 -11.78
CA TYR A 85 5.01 -8.70 -11.89
C TYR A 85 5.56 -7.61 -10.98
N HIS A 86 6.83 -7.72 -10.59
CA HIS A 86 7.49 -6.67 -9.84
C HIS A 86 7.96 -5.56 -10.77
N LEU A 87 7.47 -4.34 -10.53
CA LEU A 87 7.89 -3.15 -11.26
C LEU A 87 9.31 -2.74 -10.85
N CYS A 88 10.19 -2.48 -11.81
CA CYS A 88 11.52 -1.98 -11.51
C CYS A 88 11.46 -0.55 -10.97
N ALA A 89 12.33 -0.22 -10.03
CA ALA A 89 12.24 1.05 -9.29
C ALA A 89 12.49 2.29 -10.18
N GLU A 90 13.34 2.20 -11.22
CA GLU A 90 13.54 3.33 -12.12
C GLU A 90 12.28 3.65 -12.95
N PRO A 91 11.66 2.70 -13.67
CA PRO A 91 10.35 2.94 -14.28
C PRO A 91 9.29 3.40 -13.28
N ALA A 92 9.26 2.83 -12.08
CA ALA A 92 8.32 3.24 -11.03
C ALA A 92 8.49 4.72 -10.64
N LEU A 93 9.71 5.20 -10.50
CA LEU A 93 9.99 6.61 -10.21
C LEU A 93 9.52 7.52 -11.35
N ARG A 94 9.81 7.17 -12.61
CA ARG A 94 9.34 7.90 -13.78
C ARG A 94 7.82 8.01 -13.81
N GLN A 95 7.13 6.89 -13.59
CA GLN A 95 5.67 6.86 -13.55
C GLN A 95 5.12 7.66 -12.34
N ALA A 96 5.74 7.56 -11.17
CA ALA A 96 5.35 8.33 -10.00
C ALA A 96 5.49 9.84 -10.23
N GLN A 97 6.57 10.28 -10.87
CA GLN A 97 6.78 11.70 -11.22
C GLN A 97 5.72 12.24 -12.19
N GLU A 98 5.19 11.39 -13.06
CA GLU A 98 4.13 11.76 -14.01
C GLU A 98 2.74 11.71 -13.36
N LEU A 99 2.42 10.64 -12.62
CA LEU A 99 1.07 10.33 -12.16
C LEU A 99 0.73 10.97 -10.81
N LEU A 100 1.63 10.96 -9.83
CA LEU A 100 1.32 11.46 -8.49
C LEU A 100 0.93 12.94 -8.44
N PRO A 101 1.50 13.85 -9.26
CA PRO A 101 0.99 15.22 -9.33
C PRO A 101 -0.45 15.32 -9.85
N GLN A 102 -0.88 14.38 -10.71
CA GLN A 102 -2.26 14.32 -11.20
C GLN A 102 -3.19 13.80 -10.10
N VAL A 103 -2.76 12.78 -9.36
CA VAL A 103 -3.49 12.25 -8.19
C VAL A 103 -3.67 13.33 -7.12
N ALA A 104 -2.61 14.09 -6.81
CA ALA A 104 -2.69 15.18 -5.84
C ALA A 104 -3.72 16.25 -6.23
N LYS A 105 -3.89 16.55 -7.53
CA LYS A 105 -4.90 17.49 -8.02
C LYS A 105 -6.36 17.03 -7.82
N LEU A 106 -6.59 15.76 -7.51
CA LEU A 106 -7.93 15.26 -7.16
C LEU A 106 -8.43 15.83 -5.83
N GLY A 107 -7.51 16.31 -4.96
CA GLY A 107 -7.84 16.98 -3.72
C GLY A 107 -7.69 16.13 -2.46
N PHE A 108 -7.10 14.95 -2.56
CA PHE A 108 -6.76 14.13 -1.39
C PHE A 108 -6.00 14.93 -0.34
N THR A 109 -6.30 14.68 0.93
CA THR A 109 -5.74 15.41 2.08
C THR A 109 -5.13 14.45 3.09
N GLY A 110 -4.11 14.90 3.79
CA GLY A 110 -3.40 14.08 4.77
C GLY A 110 -2.23 13.32 4.15
N LEU A 111 -2.14 12.02 4.40
CA LEU A 111 -1.06 11.17 3.91
C LEU A 111 -1.38 10.61 2.51
N HIS A 112 -0.33 10.17 1.82
CA HIS A 112 -0.46 9.26 0.69
C HIS A 112 -0.02 7.85 1.11
N TYR A 113 -0.84 6.86 0.84
CA TYR A 113 -0.52 5.45 1.08
C TYR A 113 -0.06 4.80 -0.23
N ILE A 114 1.21 4.36 -0.26
CA ILE A 114 1.73 3.51 -1.33
C ILE A 114 1.85 2.10 -0.79
N ASP A 115 1.17 1.17 -1.42
CA ASP A 115 1.11 -0.22 -0.99
C ASP A 115 2.48 -0.89 -1.02
N VAL A 116 2.73 -1.74 -0.06
CA VAL A 116 3.88 -2.64 0.16
C VAL A 116 5.29 -2.09 -0.02
N ILE A 117 5.48 -0.87 -0.50
CA ILE A 117 6.81 -0.31 -0.83
C ILE A 117 7.76 -0.24 0.38
N SER A 118 7.24 -0.21 1.60
CA SER A 118 8.03 -0.22 2.83
C SER A 118 8.13 -1.58 3.52
N THR A 119 7.51 -2.63 2.97
CA THR A 119 7.50 -3.98 3.57
C THR A 119 8.11 -5.06 2.70
N ILE A 120 8.37 -4.79 1.43
CA ILE A 120 9.04 -5.74 0.55
C ILE A 120 10.54 -5.46 0.45
N PRO A 121 11.39 -6.51 0.33
CA PRO A 121 12.83 -6.30 0.19
C PRO A 121 13.16 -5.66 -1.15
N PRO A 122 14.01 -4.62 -1.19
CA PRO A 122 14.50 -4.06 -2.44
C PRO A 122 15.20 -5.13 -3.28
N ARG A 123 14.87 -5.22 -4.56
CA ARG A 123 15.41 -6.21 -5.50
C ARG A 123 16.42 -5.60 -6.44
N ALA A 124 17.41 -6.38 -6.84
CA ALA A 124 18.26 -6.04 -7.97
C ALA A 124 17.50 -6.29 -9.28
N CYS A 125 17.69 -5.42 -10.26
CA CYS A 125 17.20 -5.58 -11.62
C CYS A 125 18.39 -5.76 -12.57
N TYR A 126 18.31 -6.76 -13.44
CA TYR A 126 19.35 -7.08 -14.43
C TYR A 126 18.94 -6.71 -15.86
N SER A 127 17.98 -5.79 -16.03
CA SER A 127 17.62 -5.23 -17.33
C SER A 127 18.81 -4.48 -17.93
N ASP A 128 19.00 -4.59 -19.24
CA ASP A 128 20.03 -3.81 -19.95
C ASP A 128 19.71 -2.32 -20.00
N LYS A 129 18.42 -1.94 -19.84
CA LYS A 129 17.96 -0.55 -19.93
C LYS A 129 18.04 0.19 -18.58
N HIS A 130 17.75 -0.52 -17.48
CA HIS A 130 17.71 0.05 -16.13
C HIS A 130 18.28 -0.94 -15.11
N PRO A 131 19.56 -1.30 -15.21
CA PRO A 131 20.19 -2.18 -14.25
C PRO A 131 20.27 -1.51 -12.88
N MET A 132 19.84 -2.22 -11.83
CA MET A 132 19.84 -1.69 -10.48
C MET A 132 20.32 -2.74 -9.47
N THR A 133 21.13 -2.31 -8.54
CA THR A 133 21.39 -3.07 -7.31
C THR A 133 20.21 -2.91 -6.34
N ALA A 134 20.07 -3.84 -5.38
CA ALA A 134 19.06 -3.71 -4.33
C ALA A 134 19.20 -2.39 -3.54
N ARG A 135 20.41 -1.90 -3.33
CA ARG A 135 20.66 -0.60 -2.69
C ARG A 135 20.11 0.56 -3.52
N GLN A 136 20.37 0.58 -4.82
CA GLN A 136 19.83 1.61 -5.72
C GLN A 136 18.30 1.56 -5.77
N THR A 137 17.71 0.36 -5.78
CA THR A 137 16.25 0.18 -5.66
C THR A 137 15.72 0.84 -4.40
N ALA A 138 16.32 0.59 -3.23
CA ALA A 138 15.92 1.21 -1.98
C ALA A 138 16.04 2.76 -2.02
N GLU A 139 17.13 3.27 -2.57
CA GLU A 139 17.36 4.72 -2.74
C GLU A 139 16.32 5.35 -3.67
N THR A 140 16.00 4.70 -4.79
CA THR A 140 14.98 5.16 -5.75
C THR A 140 13.58 5.10 -5.15
N TRP A 141 13.23 4.05 -4.40
CA TRP A 141 11.96 4.01 -3.68
C TRP A 141 11.84 5.13 -2.65
N ARG A 142 12.92 5.49 -1.95
CA ARG A 142 12.93 6.66 -1.07
C ARG A 142 12.67 7.98 -1.81
N GLU A 143 13.10 8.10 -3.05
CA GLU A 143 12.76 9.27 -3.89
C GLU A 143 11.26 9.33 -4.18
N ILE A 144 10.62 8.19 -4.48
CA ILE A 144 9.15 8.10 -4.63
C ILE A 144 8.46 8.50 -3.32
N MET A 145 8.91 8.00 -2.16
CA MET A 145 8.37 8.35 -0.85
C MET A 145 8.48 9.85 -0.56
N ARG A 146 9.63 10.48 -0.86
CA ARG A 146 9.83 11.94 -0.70
C ARG A 146 8.91 12.73 -1.63
N LEU A 147 8.78 12.31 -2.88
CA LEU A 147 7.84 12.92 -3.83
C LEU A 147 6.40 12.84 -3.26
N SER A 148 5.99 11.68 -2.77
CA SER A 148 4.72 11.47 -2.10
C SER A 148 4.52 12.45 -0.94
N ARG A 149 5.47 12.52 0.00
CA ARG A 149 5.40 13.48 1.12
C ARG A 149 5.27 14.92 0.66
N SER A 150 6.01 15.30 -0.38
CA SER A 150 5.98 16.69 -0.89
C SER A 150 4.64 17.09 -1.51
N LEU A 151 3.94 16.13 -2.12
CA LEU A 151 2.67 16.37 -2.81
C LEU A 151 1.46 16.26 -1.88
N PHE A 152 1.50 15.39 -0.88
CA PHE A 152 0.34 15.06 -0.04
C PHE A 152 0.50 15.46 1.42
N GLY A 153 1.66 15.96 1.82
CA GLY A 153 1.92 16.39 3.19
C GLY A 153 2.38 15.28 4.14
N GLY A 154 2.42 14.02 3.69
CA GLY A 154 2.92 12.88 4.44
C GLY A 154 2.87 11.60 3.62
N PHE A 155 3.54 10.56 4.14
CA PHE A 155 3.66 9.25 3.49
C PHE A 155 3.32 8.11 4.44
N SER A 156 2.59 7.15 3.96
CA SER A 156 2.26 5.90 4.66
C SER A 156 2.40 4.70 3.73
N SER A 157 2.61 3.54 4.32
CA SER A 157 2.74 2.28 3.58
C SER A 157 2.52 1.09 4.49
N GLU A 158 2.47 -0.10 3.93
CA GLU A 158 2.45 -1.36 4.67
C GLU A 158 3.81 -1.67 5.28
N GLY A 159 3.86 -2.04 6.57
CA GLY A 159 5.10 -2.37 7.27
C GLY A 159 6.03 -1.18 7.48
N GLY A 160 7.32 -1.44 7.61
CA GLY A 160 8.33 -0.40 7.88
C GLY A 160 9.74 -0.95 7.96
N TYR A 161 10.34 -1.33 6.83
CA TYR A 161 11.76 -1.65 6.79
C TYR A 161 12.61 -0.42 7.05
N ASP A 162 13.78 -0.61 7.62
CA ASP A 162 14.70 0.45 8.06
C ASP A 162 15.00 1.48 6.96
N PHE A 163 15.11 1.07 5.70
CA PHE A 163 15.38 1.98 4.59
C PHE A 163 14.24 2.98 4.35
N ALA A 164 13.00 2.60 4.68
CA ALA A 164 11.81 3.42 4.47
C ALA A 164 11.51 4.37 5.64
N VAL A 165 11.89 3.98 6.85
CA VAL A 165 11.59 4.70 8.09
C VAL A 165 11.89 6.21 8.03
N PRO A 166 12.98 6.71 7.42
CA PRO A 166 13.24 8.15 7.35
C PRO A 166 12.17 8.97 6.61
N GLU A 167 11.38 8.31 5.76
CA GLU A 167 10.33 8.97 4.96
C GLU A 167 8.92 8.61 5.45
N LEU A 168 8.78 7.61 6.34
CA LEU A 168 7.52 7.03 6.76
C LEU A 168 6.89 7.80 7.92
N ASP A 169 5.67 8.28 7.76
CA ASP A 169 4.88 8.91 8.82
C ASP A 169 3.95 7.90 9.51
N PHE A 170 3.44 6.91 8.76
CA PHE A 170 2.60 5.83 9.30
C PHE A 170 2.89 4.50 8.62
N GLY A 171 3.20 3.49 9.42
CA GLY A 171 3.38 2.08 9.01
C GLY A 171 2.14 1.26 9.33
N LEU A 172 1.43 0.79 8.29
CA LEU A 172 0.32 -0.13 8.42
C LEU A 172 0.86 -1.55 8.64
N TYR A 173 0.22 -2.35 9.50
CA TYR A 173 0.55 -3.76 9.73
C TYR A 173 1.97 -4.04 10.24
N VAL A 174 2.50 -3.15 11.05
CA VAL A 174 3.74 -3.45 11.78
C VAL A 174 3.44 -4.49 12.86
N SER A 175 3.87 -5.71 12.63
CA SER A 175 3.52 -6.84 13.51
C SER A 175 4.10 -6.69 14.93
N PHE A 176 3.27 -6.99 15.91
CA PHE A 176 3.66 -7.10 17.33
C PHE A 176 3.70 -8.57 17.79
N GLY A 177 3.28 -9.50 16.94
CA GLY A 177 3.14 -10.90 17.27
C GLY A 177 4.35 -11.73 16.91
N LEU A 178 4.60 -12.76 17.72
CA LEU A 178 5.56 -13.81 17.40
C LEU A 178 4.89 -14.80 16.43
N LYS A 179 5.52 -15.07 15.30
CA LYS A 179 5.16 -16.25 14.53
C LYS A 179 5.63 -17.48 15.32
N PRO A 180 4.84 -18.56 15.38
CA PRO A 180 5.26 -19.77 16.06
C PRO A 180 6.64 -20.22 15.58
N CYS A 181 7.60 -20.21 16.49
CA CYS A 181 8.97 -20.63 16.22
C CYS A 181 9.45 -21.47 17.40
N PRO A 182 9.91 -22.72 17.18
CA PRO A 182 10.35 -23.60 18.27
C PRO A 182 11.52 -23.07 19.10
N LEU A 183 12.22 -22.06 18.59
CA LEU A 183 13.39 -21.46 19.23
C LEU A 183 13.14 -20.08 19.84
N ALA A 184 11.87 -19.64 19.89
CA ALA A 184 11.52 -18.32 20.40
C ALA A 184 10.34 -18.41 21.37
N ASP A 185 10.57 -18.03 22.61
CA ASP A 185 9.57 -18.07 23.70
C ASP A 185 8.78 -16.77 23.78
N GLU A 186 9.41 -15.64 23.44
CA GLU A 186 8.80 -14.29 23.51
C GLU A 186 9.10 -13.46 22.29
N CYS A 187 8.18 -12.54 21.98
CA CYS A 187 8.40 -11.51 20.97
C CYS A 187 9.15 -10.34 21.60
N VAL A 188 10.29 -9.99 21.03
CA VAL A 188 10.92 -8.69 21.32
C VAL A 188 10.35 -7.67 20.32
N PRO A 189 9.59 -6.65 20.76
CA PRO A 189 9.01 -5.66 19.87
C PRO A 189 10.07 -4.65 19.41
N LEU A 190 11.10 -5.15 18.73
CA LEU A 190 12.30 -4.38 18.40
C LEU A 190 11.98 -3.15 17.55
N TRP A 191 11.09 -3.27 16.59
CA TRP A 191 10.68 -2.16 15.75
C TRP A 191 10.07 -1.02 16.58
N GLN A 192 9.16 -1.36 17.49
CA GLN A 192 8.51 -0.38 18.37
C GLN A 192 9.50 0.25 19.35
N LEU A 193 10.42 -0.55 19.90
CA LEU A 193 11.47 -0.04 20.80
C LEU A 193 12.36 0.99 20.13
N VAL A 194 12.64 0.80 18.82
CA VAL A 194 13.53 1.70 18.06
C VAL A 194 12.78 2.90 17.49
N TYR A 195 11.58 2.67 16.93
CA TYR A 195 10.89 3.68 16.11
C TYR A 195 9.64 4.28 16.74
N HIS A 196 9.21 3.81 17.91
CA HIS A 196 8.10 4.43 18.65
C HIS A 196 8.40 5.91 18.94
N GLY A 197 7.45 6.76 18.60
CA GLY A 197 7.61 8.21 18.72
C GLY A 197 8.17 8.91 17.47
N TYR A 198 8.70 8.15 16.51
CA TYR A 198 9.12 8.68 15.20
C TYR A 198 8.12 8.35 14.09
N VAL A 199 7.57 7.14 14.11
CA VAL A 199 6.61 6.66 13.12
C VAL A 199 5.36 6.17 13.84
N LEU A 200 4.20 6.60 13.36
CA LEU A 200 2.93 6.02 13.80
C LEU A 200 2.77 4.64 13.17
N SER A 201 2.17 3.70 13.91
CA SER A 201 1.94 2.35 13.38
C SER A 201 0.66 1.72 13.94
N ASN A 202 0.20 0.69 13.26
CA ASN A 202 -0.79 -0.23 13.81
C ASN A 202 -0.36 -1.68 13.60
N PRO A 203 -0.76 -2.60 14.47
CA PRO A 203 -0.50 -4.02 14.29
C PRO A 203 -1.54 -4.65 13.36
N TYR A 204 -1.15 -5.71 12.67
CA TYR A 204 -2.06 -6.47 11.81
C TYR A 204 -3.28 -7.03 12.55
N THR A 205 -3.08 -7.52 13.76
CA THR A 205 -4.12 -8.20 14.56
C THR A 205 -5.24 -7.28 15.06
N THR A 206 -5.12 -5.98 14.90
CA THR A 206 -6.10 -4.99 15.41
C THR A 206 -6.73 -4.18 14.28
N THR A 207 -6.65 -4.66 13.06
CA THR A 207 -7.16 -3.94 11.90
C THR A 207 -8.62 -4.21 11.59
N VAL A 208 -9.21 -5.26 12.18
CA VAL A 208 -10.61 -5.63 11.93
C VAL A 208 -11.33 -5.79 13.26
N ASN A 209 -12.07 -4.78 13.67
CA ASN A 209 -12.95 -4.78 14.87
C ASN A 209 -12.33 -5.56 16.04
N PRO A 210 -11.21 -5.08 16.59
CA PRO A 210 -10.40 -5.84 17.53
C PRO A 210 -11.17 -6.11 18.81
N SER A 211 -10.84 -7.23 19.46
CA SER A 211 -11.29 -7.49 20.83
C SER A 211 -10.71 -6.45 21.81
N ALA A 212 -11.30 -6.33 22.99
CA ALA A 212 -10.77 -5.43 24.03
C ALA A 212 -9.31 -5.75 24.39
N SER A 213 -8.91 -7.03 24.37
CA SER A 213 -7.51 -7.44 24.61
C SER A 213 -6.57 -7.01 23.49
N ASP A 214 -7.02 -6.98 22.24
CA ASP A 214 -6.22 -6.51 21.12
C ASP A 214 -6.03 -4.99 21.16
N LEU A 215 -7.07 -4.23 21.56
CA LEU A 215 -6.95 -2.80 21.82
C LEU A 215 -5.93 -2.48 22.91
N LEU A 216 -5.86 -3.28 23.96
CA LEU A 216 -4.84 -3.12 25.00
C LEU A 216 -3.43 -3.32 24.45
N LYS A 217 -3.22 -4.28 23.55
CA LYS A 217 -1.93 -4.45 22.84
C LYS A 217 -1.57 -3.25 21.98
N VAL A 218 -2.56 -2.64 21.31
CA VAL A 218 -2.31 -1.40 20.55
C VAL A 218 -1.79 -0.31 21.47
N VAL A 219 -2.41 -0.14 22.63
CA VAL A 219 -1.96 0.86 23.63
C VAL A 219 -0.58 0.51 24.17
N GLU A 220 -0.34 -0.75 24.55
CA GLU A 220 0.94 -1.24 25.07
C GLU A 220 2.11 -0.94 24.10
N TYR A 221 1.91 -1.16 22.81
CA TYR A 221 2.93 -0.96 21.79
C TYR A 221 2.90 0.44 21.15
N GLY A 222 2.06 1.34 21.65
CA GLY A 222 1.97 2.72 21.15
C GLY A 222 1.38 2.83 19.75
N GLY A 223 0.65 1.83 19.31
CA GLY A 223 0.01 1.79 17.99
C GLY A 223 -1.25 2.65 17.90
N ARG A 224 -1.84 2.68 16.72
CA ARG A 224 -3.11 3.33 16.44
C ARG A 224 -4.15 2.27 16.07
N PRO A 225 -5.37 2.32 16.62
CA PRO A 225 -6.45 1.43 16.20
C PRO A 225 -6.85 1.74 14.76
N THR A 226 -7.17 0.70 14.01
CA THR A 226 -7.65 0.81 12.64
C THR A 226 -8.91 -0.02 12.50
N PHE A 227 -9.92 0.54 11.85
CA PHE A 227 -11.20 -0.12 11.59
C PHE A 227 -11.43 -0.20 10.10
N TYR A 228 -11.92 -1.33 9.63
CA TYR A 228 -12.36 -1.51 8.25
C TYR A 228 -13.85 -1.22 8.14
N TYR A 229 -14.20 -0.36 7.19
CA TYR A 229 -15.56 -0.16 6.74
C TYR A 229 -15.71 -0.85 5.40
N ASP A 230 -16.70 -1.73 5.34
CA ASP A 230 -16.90 -2.63 4.22
C ASP A 230 -17.20 -1.91 2.92
N SER A 231 -16.51 -2.36 1.88
CA SER A 231 -16.99 -2.27 0.52
C SER A 231 -16.87 -3.67 -0.10
N ARG A 232 -17.81 -4.04 -0.95
CA ARG A 232 -17.66 -5.24 -1.75
C ARG A 232 -16.48 -5.11 -2.69
N PHE A 233 -15.55 -6.03 -2.56
CA PHE A 233 -14.53 -6.21 -3.58
C PHE A 233 -15.15 -7.03 -4.72
N VAL A 234 -15.33 -6.40 -5.87
CA VAL A 234 -15.70 -7.11 -7.10
C VAL A 234 -14.41 -7.56 -7.76
N THR A 235 -14.15 -8.86 -7.75
CA THR A 235 -13.03 -9.42 -8.50
C THR A 235 -13.38 -9.44 -9.97
N GLN A 236 -12.45 -9.09 -10.85
CA GLN A 236 -12.63 -9.16 -12.30
C GLN A 236 -12.59 -10.61 -12.83
N ASP A 237 -12.10 -11.52 -12.01
CA ASP A 237 -11.99 -12.95 -12.31
C ASP A 237 -12.57 -13.74 -11.14
N GLU A 238 -13.62 -14.50 -11.41
CA GLU A 238 -14.26 -15.37 -10.41
C GLU A 238 -13.32 -16.43 -9.84
N THR A 239 -12.22 -16.72 -10.54
CA THR A 239 -11.21 -17.68 -10.07
C THR A 239 -10.22 -17.05 -9.07
N HIS A 240 -10.08 -15.73 -9.07
CA HIS A 240 -9.29 -14.97 -8.12
C HIS A 240 -10.22 -14.31 -7.11
N LYS A 241 -10.76 -15.11 -6.21
CA LYS A 241 -11.54 -14.60 -5.10
C LYS A 241 -10.66 -13.65 -4.28
N ASN A 242 -11.26 -12.52 -3.96
CA ASN A 242 -10.85 -11.57 -3.01
C ASN A 242 -10.08 -12.21 -1.83
N TRP A 243 -8.81 -11.83 -1.66
CA TRP A 243 -7.95 -12.31 -0.57
C TRP A 243 -8.51 -11.99 0.82
N MET A 244 -9.41 -11.03 0.87
CA MET A 244 -10.09 -10.61 2.08
C MET A 244 -11.47 -11.25 2.24
N GLY A 245 -11.87 -12.25 1.52
CA GLY A 245 -13.15 -12.97 1.58
C GLY A 245 -14.29 -12.27 2.34
N GLU A 246 -15.51 -12.37 1.91
CA GLU A 246 -16.65 -11.75 2.61
C GLU A 246 -16.74 -12.19 4.10
N GLU A 247 -16.19 -13.35 4.44
CA GLU A 247 -16.21 -13.93 5.77
C GLU A 247 -15.17 -13.30 6.72
N ASP A 248 -14.12 -12.69 6.17
CA ASP A 248 -13.03 -12.08 6.95
C ASP A 248 -13.24 -10.57 7.20
N PHE A 249 -14.25 -9.96 6.56
CA PHE A 249 -14.61 -8.57 6.75
C PHE A 249 -15.70 -8.41 7.81
N HIS A 250 -15.31 -7.93 8.96
CA HIS A 250 -16.23 -7.42 9.95
C HIS A 250 -16.36 -5.91 9.76
N CYS A 251 -17.50 -5.47 9.22
CA CYS A 251 -17.82 -4.06 9.20
C CYS A 251 -17.82 -3.53 10.63
N ALA A 252 -17.30 -2.32 10.82
CA ALA A 252 -17.47 -1.61 12.07
C ALA A 252 -18.98 -1.47 12.38
N THR A 253 -19.39 -1.88 13.56
CA THR A 253 -20.76 -1.76 14.01
C THR A 253 -21.02 -0.35 14.58
N GLU A 254 -22.30 -0.01 14.85
CA GLU A 254 -22.61 1.24 15.55
C GLU A 254 -21.96 1.34 16.95
N ALA A 255 -21.67 0.20 17.58
CA ALA A 255 -20.98 0.15 18.87
C ALA A 255 -19.49 0.48 18.76
N ASP A 256 -18.90 0.44 17.57
CA ASP A 256 -17.48 0.74 17.31
C ASP A 256 -17.29 2.24 16.95
N ARG A 257 -18.39 2.99 16.82
CA ARG A 257 -18.42 4.43 16.57
C ARG A 257 -18.48 5.21 17.89
#